data_dfc9dac2bb6ab445639f62d2489797fa
#
_entry.id   dfc9dac2bb6ab445639f62d2489797fa
#
_cell.length_a   1.000
_cell.length_b   1.000
_cell.length_c   1.000
_cell.angle_alpha   90.00
_cell.angle_beta   90.00
_cell.angle_gamma   90.00
#
_symmetry.space_group_name_H-M   'P 1'
#
loop_
_entity.id
_entity.type
_entity.pdbx_description
1 polymer ?
#
loop_
_entity_poly.entity_id
_entity_poly.type
_entity_poly.pdbx_seq_one_letter_code
_entity_poly.pdbx_strand_id
1 'polypeptide(L)'
;FGIAQALIGDPKLVIVDEPTAGLDPEERQRFLNLLAEIGERVVVILSTHIVEDVTELCPRMAIIAQGQVRLTGEPRETIRALEGRVWRRAIDKTALPQYRERMIVLSTRLAGGATLIHVLADAKPDEEFESVAPDLEDVYFGQLHHAAHTRAA
;
A
#
# COMPACT_ATOMS: atom_id res chain seq x y z
N PHE A 1 7.66 24.43 -5.27
CA PHE A 1 8.94 25.14 -5.37
C PHE A 1 10.13 24.16 -5.39
N GLY A 2 10.18 23.13 -4.54
CA GLY A 2 11.33 22.23 -4.41
C GLY A 2 11.67 21.42 -5.66
N ILE A 3 10.68 20.90 -6.40
CA ILE A 3 10.93 20.11 -7.61
C ILE A 3 11.50 20.93 -8.75
N ALA A 4 11.00 22.17 -8.94
CA ALA A 4 11.57 23.05 -9.96
C ALA A 4 13.06 23.32 -9.70
N GLN A 5 13.48 23.45 -8.43
CA GLN A 5 14.88 23.58 -8.05
C GLN A 5 15.67 22.28 -8.29
N ALA A 6 15.09 21.11 -7.99
CA ALA A 6 15.73 19.83 -8.20
C ALA A 6 15.98 19.50 -9.67
N LEU A 7 15.22 20.10 -10.59
CA LEU A 7 15.36 19.92 -12.04
C LEU A 7 16.36 20.90 -12.69
N ILE A 8 16.82 21.92 -11.95
CA ILE A 8 17.84 22.85 -12.47
C ILE A 8 19.16 22.09 -12.62
N GLY A 9 19.74 22.12 -13.82
CA GLY A 9 21.04 21.48 -14.09
C GLY A 9 20.95 20.09 -14.71
N ASP A 10 19.77 19.73 -15.22
CA ASP A 10 19.54 18.48 -15.97
C ASP A 10 19.99 17.21 -15.20
N PRO A 11 19.42 16.95 -14.02
CA PRO A 11 19.81 15.83 -13.18
C PRO A 11 19.44 14.48 -13.84
N LYS A 12 20.23 13.45 -13.57
CA LYS A 12 19.91 12.06 -13.97
C LYS A 12 19.06 11.32 -12.92
N LEU A 13 19.02 11.83 -11.72
CA LEU A 13 18.29 11.26 -10.57
C LEU A 13 17.63 12.39 -9.78
N VAL A 14 16.36 12.21 -9.47
CA VAL A 14 15.58 13.07 -8.56
C VAL A 14 15.05 12.21 -7.42
N ILE A 15 15.24 12.64 -6.20
CA ILE A 15 14.69 11.98 -5.01
C ILE A 15 13.70 12.93 -4.36
N VAL A 16 12.47 12.46 -4.14
CA VAL A 16 11.39 13.24 -3.54
C VAL A 16 10.79 12.49 -2.37
N ASP A 17 10.57 13.20 -1.28
CA ASP A 17 10.03 12.67 -0.04
C ASP A 17 8.64 13.27 0.20
N GLU A 18 7.61 12.39 0.32
CA GLU A 18 6.21 12.76 0.55
C GLU A 18 5.69 13.90 -0.34
N PRO A 19 5.91 13.86 -1.66
CA PRO A 19 5.71 15.04 -2.50
C PRO A 19 4.25 15.44 -2.71
N THR A 20 3.30 14.54 -2.47
CA THR A 20 1.86 14.77 -2.61
C THR A 20 1.16 15.09 -1.29
N ALA A 21 1.90 15.04 -0.17
CA ALA A 21 1.34 15.30 1.13
C ALA A 21 0.79 16.74 1.24
N GLY A 22 -0.47 16.86 1.64
CA GLY A 22 -1.15 18.15 1.82
C GLY A 22 -1.65 18.82 0.54
N LEU A 23 -1.52 18.17 -0.62
CA LEU A 23 -2.14 18.64 -1.87
C LEU A 23 -3.63 18.27 -1.89
N ASP A 24 -4.44 19.11 -2.49
CA ASP A 24 -5.80 18.74 -2.81
C ASP A 24 -5.84 17.69 -3.96
N PRO A 25 -6.98 17.02 -4.21
CA PRO A 25 -7.03 15.96 -5.22
C PRO A 25 -6.65 16.41 -6.63
N GLU A 26 -7.00 17.63 -7.02
CA GLU A 26 -6.68 18.18 -8.35
C GLU A 26 -5.19 18.50 -8.47
N GLU A 27 -4.62 19.14 -7.47
CA GLU A 27 -3.19 19.43 -7.40
C GLU A 27 -2.36 18.15 -7.36
N ARG A 28 -2.80 17.13 -6.58
CA ARG A 28 -2.15 15.81 -6.51
C ARG A 28 -2.11 15.18 -7.89
N GLN A 29 -3.23 15.14 -8.61
CA GLN A 29 -3.27 14.53 -9.94
C GLN A 29 -2.37 15.25 -10.96
N ARG A 30 -2.37 16.58 -10.94
CA ARG A 30 -1.46 17.38 -11.78
C ARG A 30 0.00 17.08 -11.47
N PHE A 31 0.29 16.91 -10.19
CA PHE A 31 1.64 16.64 -9.73
C PHE A 31 2.12 15.23 -10.10
N LEU A 32 1.28 14.20 -9.96
CA LEU A 32 1.58 12.83 -10.39
C LEU A 32 1.85 12.77 -11.90
N ASN A 33 1.05 13.48 -12.70
CA ASN A 33 1.27 13.60 -14.15
C ASN A 33 2.62 14.25 -14.46
N LEU A 34 2.99 15.32 -13.76
CA LEU A 34 4.30 15.95 -13.91
C LEU A 34 5.46 15.01 -13.56
N LEU A 35 5.33 14.24 -12.48
CA LEU A 35 6.35 13.24 -12.11
C LEU A 35 6.45 12.12 -13.14
N ALA A 36 5.34 11.69 -13.74
CA ALA A 36 5.34 10.71 -14.83
C ALA A 36 6.12 11.24 -16.05
N GLU A 37 5.86 12.49 -16.48
CA GLU A 37 6.60 13.14 -17.59
C GLU A 37 8.11 13.24 -17.28
N ILE A 38 8.47 13.65 -16.07
CA ILE A 38 9.88 13.70 -15.64
C ILE A 38 10.52 12.33 -15.68
N GLY A 39 9.78 11.30 -15.21
CA GLY A 39 10.24 9.91 -15.16
C GLY A 39 10.56 9.29 -16.51
N GLU A 40 10.11 9.87 -17.63
CA GLU A 40 10.50 9.44 -18.97
C GLU A 40 11.99 9.69 -19.30
N ARG A 41 12.62 10.66 -18.63
CA ARG A 41 13.98 11.12 -18.91
C ARG A 41 14.92 11.03 -17.74
N VAL A 42 14.39 11.04 -16.53
CA VAL A 42 15.11 11.10 -15.26
C VAL A 42 14.69 9.96 -14.38
N VAL A 43 15.61 9.33 -13.67
CA VAL A 43 15.25 8.36 -12.63
C VAL A 43 14.63 9.12 -11.46
N VAL A 44 13.41 8.80 -11.10
CA VAL A 44 12.72 9.39 -9.96
C VAL A 44 12.58 8.34 -8.85
N ILE A 45 13.11 8.65 -7.68
CA ILE A 45 12.86 7.87 -6.45
C ILE A 45 11.87 8.66 -5.59
N LEU A 46 10.73 8.07 -5.34
CA LEU A 46 9.64 8.62 -4.56
C LEU A 46 9.52 7.86 -3.25
N SER A 47 9.57 8.55 -2.10
CA SER A 47 9.11 8.01 -0.82
C SER A 47 7.73 8.56 -0.50
N THR A 48 6.81 7.69 -0.12
CA THR A 48 5.46 8.07 0.26
C THR A 48 4.81 7.01 1.15
N HIS A 49 3.86 7.44 1.98
CA HIS A 49 2.94 6.56 2.68
C HIS A 49 1.58 6.44 1.97
N ILE A 50 1.38 7.16 0.87
CA ILE A 50 0.15 7.13 0.06
C ILE A 50 0.28 6.00 -0.95
N VAL A 51 -0.36 4.90 -0.67
CA VAL A 51 -0.24 3.65 -1.43
C VAL A 51 -0.77 3.78 -2.86
N GLU A 52 -1.80 4.61 -3.03
CA GLU A 52 -2.39 4.91 -4.34
C GLU A 52 -1.38 5.56 -5.29
N ASP A 53 -0.53 6.49 -4.81
CA ASP A 53 0.49 7.14 -5.63
C ASP A 53 1.47 6.11 -6.21
N VAL A 54 1.83 5.11 -5.40
CA VAL A 54 2.73 4.04 -5.84
C VAL A 54 2.09 3.20 -6.93
N THR A 55 0.80 2.85 -6.77
CA THR A 55 0.07 2.03 -7.75
C THR A 55 -0.10 2.75 -9.09
N GLU A 56 -0.33 4.08 -9.05
CA GLU A 56 -0.57 4.88 -10.25
C GLU A 56 0.71 5.23 -10.99
N LEU A 57 1.78 5.57 -10.27
CA LEU A 57 2.97 6.20 -10.83
C LEU A 57 4.17 5.24 -10.98
N CYS A 58 4.34 4.31 -10.02
CA CYS A 58 5.59 3.59 -9.90
C CYS A 58 5.58 2.26 -10.66
N PRO A 59 6.49 2.04 -11.64
CA PRO A 59 6.65 0.74 -12.28
C PRO A 59 7.29 -0.28 -11.34
N ARG A 60 8.06 0.18 -10.34
CA ARG A 60 8.71 -0.66 -9.33
C ARG A 60 8.64 -0.01 -7.96
N MET A 61 8.53 -0.84 -6.94
CA MET A 61 8.46 -0.38 -5.55
C MET A 61 9.32 -1.22 -4.61
N ALA A 62 9.57 -0.66 -3.44
CA ALA A 62 10.07 -1.38 -2.27
C ALA A 62 9.22 -1.02 -1.05
N ILE A 63 8.80 -2.04 -0.29
CA ILE A 63 8.19 -1.85 1.03
C ILE A 63 9.28 -1.91 2.08
N ILE A 64 9.41 -0.85 2.86
CA ILE A 64 10.39 -0.75 3.94
C ILE A 64 9.65 -0.75 5.27
N ALA A 65 10.05 -1.64 6.16
CA ALA A 65 9.54 -1.68 7.52
C ALA A 65 10.67 -1.99 8.51
N GLN A 66 10.71 -1.27 9.62
CA GLN A 66 11.71 -1.46 10.67
C GLN A 66 13.17 -1.37 10.15
N GLY A 67 13.43 -0.45 9.21
CA GLY A 67 14.76 -0.24 8.62
C GLY A 67 15.22 -1.34 7.65
N GLN A 68 14.31 -2.24 7.23
CA GLN A 68 14.62 -3.32 6.31
C GLN A 68 13.68 -3.28 5.10
N VAL A 69 14.22 -3.62 3.93
CA VAL A 69 13.41 -3.87 2.74
C VAL A 69 12.70 -5.21 2.91
N ARG A 70 11.37 -5.20 2.93
CA ARG A 70 10.52 -6.38 3.12
C ARG A 70 10.07 -7.00 1.81
N LEU A 71 9.81 -6.16 0.83
CA LEU A 71 9.36 -6.58 -0.49
C LEU A 71 9.92 -5.63 -1.53
N THR A 72 10.28 -6.15 -2.69
CA THR A 72 10.56 -5.37 -3.90
C THR A 72 9.82 -6.00 -5.07
N GLY A 73 9.31 -5.20 -5.97
CA GLY A 73 8.61 -5.73 -7.16
C GLY A 73 7.81 -4.67 -7.91
N GLU A 74 7.03 -5.13 -8.85
CA GLU A 74 6.02 -4.34 -9.53
C GLU A 74 4.74 -4.31 -8.69
N PRO A 75 4.12 -3.14 -8.44
CA PRO A 75 2.91 -3.05 -7.62
C PRO A 75 1.81 -4.01 -8.08
N ARG A 76 1.54 -4.06 -9.38
CA ARG A 76 0.48 -4.90 -9.96
C ARG A 76 0.75 -6.39 -9.80
N GLU A 77 1.99 -6.84 -9.90
CA GLU A 77 2.35 -8.25 -9.70
C GLU A 77 2.20 -8.66 -8.23
N THR A 78 2.61 -7.78 -7.32
CA THR A 78 2.47 -8.05 -5.89
C THR A 78 1.02 -8.11 -5.44
N ILE A 79 0.14 -7.27 -6.03
CA ILE A 79 -1.31 -7.33 -5.82
C ILE A 79 -1.87 -8.66 -6.34
N ARG A 80 -1.53 -9.06 -7.57
CA ARG A 80 -1.99 -10.33 -8.16
C ARG A 80 -1.63 -11.54 -7.31
N ALA A 81 -0.50 -11.53 -6.65
CA ALA A 81 -0.09 -12.64 -5.76
C ALA A 81 -1.05 -12.85 -4.58
N LEU A 82 -1.91 -11.88 -4.27
CA LEU A 82 -2.96 -11.97 -3.25
C LEU A 82 -4.35 -12.30 -3.81
N GLU A 83 -4.53 -12.40 -5.14
CA GLU A 83 -5.82 -12.74 -5.73
C GLU A 83 -6.38 -14.06 -5.19
N GLY A 84 -7.66 -14.06 -4.81
CA GLY A 84 -8.33 -15.21 -4.20
C GLY A 84 -7.92 -15.53 -2.76
N ARG A 85 -7.07 -14.69 -2.14
CA ARG A 85 -6.57 -14.88 -0.78
C ARG A 85 -6.99 -13.77 0.19
N VAL A 86 -7.63 -12.71 -0.30
CA VAL A 86 -8.15 -11.63 0.54
C VAL A 86 -9.66 -11.79 0.68
N TRP A 87 -10.09 -11.82 1.93
CA TRP A 87 -11.49 -12.05 2.31
C TRP A 87 -11.97 -10.93 3.20
N ARG A 88 -13.21 -10.51 2.99
CA ARG A 88 -13.84 -9.43 3.74
C ARG A 88 -15.00 -9.96 4.56
N ARG A 89 -15.16 -9.40 5.74
CA ARG A 89 -16.32 -9.65 6.62
C ARG A 89 -16.68 -8.39 7.41
N ALA A 90 -17.98 -8.19 7.63
CA ALA A 90 -18.48 -7.24 8.61
C ALA A 90 -18.60 -7.92 9.97
N ILE A 91 -18.02 -7.32 11.00
CA ILE A 91 -18.02 -7.84 12.36
C ILE A 91 -18.46 -6.78 13.36
N ASP A 92 -18.88 -7.21 14.55
CA ASP A 92 -18.96 -6.30 15.69
C ASP A 92 -17.56 -5.86 16.12
N LYS A 93 -17.41 -4.58 16.50
CA LYS A 93 -16.13 -4.02 16.95
C LYS A 93 -15.53 -4.79 18.13
N THR A 94 -16.38 -5.33 19.00
CA THR A 94 -15.96 -6.10 20.18
C THR A 94 -15.37 -7.46 19.83
N ALA A 95 -15.69 -8.01 18.66
CA ALA A 95 -15.16 -9.28 18.16
C ALA A 95 -13.74 -9.16 17.53
N LEU A 96 -13.30 -7.96 17.18
CA LEU A 96 -12.03 -7.74 16.48
C LEU A 96 -10.81 -8.40 17.16
N PRO A 97 -10.63 -8.37 18.49
CA PRO A 97 -9.51 -9.05 19.14
C PRO A 97 -9.46 -10.56 18.84
N GLN A 98 -10.62 -11.24 18.84
CA GLN A 98 -10.70 -12.68 18.56
C GLN A 98 -10.29 -13.01 17.12
N TYR A 99 -10.64 -12.13 16.15
CA TYR A 99 -10.20 -12.29 14.76
C TYR A 99 -8.69 -12.10 14.62
N ARG A 100 -8.10 -11.12 15.30
CA ARG A 100 -6.65 -10.88 15.28
C ARG A 100 -5.84 -12.01 15.91
N GLU A 101 -6.41 -12.76 16.85
CA GLU A 101 -5.75 -13.93 17.45
C GLU A 101 -5.76 -15.15 16.53
N ARG A 102 -6.76 -15.27 15.65
CA ARG A 102 -6.99 -16.47 14.84
C ARG A 102 -6.59 -16.30 13.37
N MET A 103 -6.54 -15.08 12.89
CA MET A 103 -6.38 -14.76 11.47
C MET A 103 -5.41 -13.61 11.28
N ILE A 104 -4.82 -13.55 10.09
CA ILE A 104 -4.05 -12.38 9.65
C ILE A 104 -5.05 -11.31 9.21
N VAL A 105 -5.36 -10.37 10.11
CA VAL A 105 -6.20 -9.21 9.80
C VAL A 105 -5.34 -8.15 9.15
N LEU A 106 -5.49 -7.94 7.84
CA LEU A 106 -4.75 -6.97 7.04
C LEU A 106 -5.20 -5.55 7.37
N SER A 107 -6.49 -5.28 7.24
CA SER A 107 -7.03 -3.95 7.47
C SER A 107 -8.36 -3.98 8.24
N THR A 108 -8.72 -2.83 8.78
CA THR A 108 -9.96 -2.64 9.54
C THR A 108 -10.56 -1.29 9.18
N ARG A 109 -11.78 -1.27 8.66
CA ARG A 109 -12.48 -0.04 8.29
C ARG A 109 -13.85 0.04 8.97
N LEU A 110 -14.24 1.21 9.42
CA LEU A 110 -15.60 1.46 9.93
C LEU A 110 -16.50 1.88 8.76
N ALA A 111 -17.56 1.14 8.51
CA ALA A 111 -18.54 1.46 7.48
C ALA A 111 -19.96 1.12 7.95
N GLY A 112 -20.87 2.09 7.88
CA GLY A 112 -22.30 1.87 8.21
C GLY A 112 -22.58 1.37 9.62
N GLY A 113 -21.72 1.71 10.60
CA GLY A 113 -21.85 1.24 11.99
C GLY A 113 -21.27 -0.15 12.27
N ALA A 114 -20.79 -0.85 11.23
CA ALA A 114 -20.09 -2.12 11.35
C ALA A 114 -18.58 -1.96 11.16
N THR A 115 -17.81 -2.90 11.65
CA THR A 115 -16.38 -3.00 11.42
C THR A 115 -16.13 -3.97 10.28
N LEU A 116 -15.66 -3.48 9.13
CA LEU A 116 -15.22 -4.32 8.02
C LEU A 116 -13.77 -4.71 8.26
N ILE A 117 -13.48 -6.00 8.19
CA ILE A 117 -12.12 -6.53 8.25
C ILE A 117 -11.74 -7.16 6.91
N HIS A 118 -10.49 -6.96 6.47
CA HIS A 118 -9.86 -7.77 5.44
C HIS A 118 -8.93 -8.77 6.13
N VAL A 119 -9.01 -10.01 5.73
CA VAL A 119 -8.14 -11.08 6.25
C VAL A 119 -7.43 -11.77 5.10
N LEU A 120 -6.20 -12.22 5.37
CA LEU A 120 -5.43 -13.05 4.45
C LEU A 120 -5.64 -14.52 4.81
N ALA A 121 -6.14 -15.31 3.86
CA ALA A 121 -6.30 -16.75 4.01
C ALA A 121 -6.25 -17.44 2.64
N ASP A 122 -5.64 -18.63 2.57
CA ASP A 122 -5.50 -19.39 1.31
C ASP A 122 -6.83 -19.99 0.83
N ALA A 123 -7.81 -20.10 1.71
CA ALA A 123 -9.17 -20.53 1.40
C ALA A 123 -10.18 -19.68 2.16
N LYS A 124 -11.45 -19.71 1.71
CA LYS A 124 -12.56 -19.03 2.37
C LYS A 124 -12.66 -19.47 3.84
N PRO A 125 -12.49 -18.56 4.81
CA PRO A 125 -12.45 -18.93 6.23
C PRO A 125 -13.76 -19.53 6.75
N ASP A 126 -14.90 -18.97 6.38
CA ASP A 126 -16.25 -19.48 6.63
C ASP A 126 -17.27 -18.83 5.66
N GLU A 127 -18.55 -19.24 5.76
CA GLU A 127 -19.62 -18.80 4.84
C GLU A 127 -19.91 -17.29 4.86
N GLU A 128 -19.56 -16.60 5.95
CA GLU A 128 -19.84 -15.17 6.12
C GLU A 128 -18.75 -14.27 5.52
N PHE A 129 -17.63 -14.85 5.08
CA PHE A 129 -16.60 -14.12 4.35
C PHE A 129 -16.92 -14.03 2.86
N GLU A 130 -16.60 -12.89 2.27
CA GLU A 130 -16.70 -12.63 0.84
C GLU A 130 -15.31 -12.42 0.25
N SER A 131 -15.04 -13.00 -0.92
CA SER A 131 -13.81 -12.71 -1.65
C SER A 131 -13.83 -11.28 -2.16
N VAL A 132 -12.72 -10.58 -2.00
CA VAL A 132 -12.53 -9.22 -2.54
C VAL A 132 -11.28 -9.15 -3.37
N ALA A 133 -11.27 -8.22 -4.34
CA ALA A 133 -10.05 -7.91 -5.07
C ALA A 133 -9.04 -7.26 -4.11
N PRO A 134 -7.81 -7.78 -4.04
CA PRO A 134 -6.77 -7.17 -3.23
C PRO A 134 -6.32 -5.83 -3.81
N ASP A 135 -5.81 -4.97 -2.94
CA ASP A 135 -5.13 -3.73 -3.30
C ASP A 135 -3.70 -3.71 -2.75
N LEU A 136 -2.97 -2.63 -3.05
CA LEU A 136 -1.59 -2.50 -2.57
C LEU A 136 -1.53 -2.25 -1.05
N GLU A 137 -2.60 -1.72 -0.44
CA GLU A 137 -2.74 -1.57 1.00
C GLU A 137 -2.76 -2.95 1.69
N ASP A 138 -3.47 -3.93 1.11
CA ASP A 138 -3.47 -5.33 1.60
C ASP A 138 -2.07 -5.96 1.53
N VAL A 139 -1.32 -5.71 0.45
CA VAL A 139 0.09 -6.14 0.31
C VAL A 139 0.93 -5.52 1.41
N TYR A 140 0.83 -4.20 1.60
CA TYR A 140 1.59 -3.46 2.60
C TYR A 140 1.36 -3.99 4.02
N PHE A 141 0.11 -4.12 4.44
CA PHE A 141 -0.22 -4.64 5.77
C PHE A 141 0.15 -6.11 5.94
N GLY A 142 0.04 -6.92 4.90
CA GLY A 142 0.55 -8.29 4.90
C GLY A 142 2.04 -8.36 5.21
N GLN A 143 2.86 -7.50 4.60
CA GLN A 143 4.29 -7.43 4.86
C GLN A 143 4.61 -6.94 6.29
N LEU A 144 3.86 -5.97 6.80
CA LEU A 144 4.01 -5.51 8.19
C LEU A 144 3.68 -6.61 9.20
N HIS A 145 2.62 -7.38 8.95
CA HIS A 145 2.22 -8.48 9.81
C HIS A 145 3.31 -9.57 9.87
N HIS A 146 3.86 -9.97 8.73
CA HIS A 146 4.99 -10.90 8.68
C HIS A 146 6.21 -10.37 9.42
N ALA A 147 6.53 -9.08 9.28
CA ALA A 147 7.66 -8.47 9.98
C ALA A 147 7.51 -8.48 11.50
N ALA A 148 6.29 -8.34 12.02
CA ALA A 148 6.02 -8.37 13.45
C ALA A 148 6.20 -9.78 14.04
N HIS A 149 5.80 -10.82 13.31
CA HIS A 149 5.86 -12.22 13.77
C HIS A 149 7.24 -12.86 13.65
N THR A 150 8.07 -12.45 12.68
CA THR A 150 9.46 -12.94 12.53
C THR A 150 10.36 -12.50 13.69
N ARG A 151 9.95 -11.52 14.50
CA ARG A 151 10.72 -11.01 15.65
C ARG A 151 10.37 -11.70 16.98
N ALA A 152 9.24 -12.41 17.03
CA ALA A 152 8.74 -13.07 18.24
C ALA A 152 9.18 -14.56 18.32
N ALA A 153 9.85 -15.07 17.29
CA ALA A 153 10.46 -16.38 17.21
C ALA A 153 11.99 -16.27 17.34
#